data_dd29db63f537a059f9ec637be875ce34
#
_entry.id   dd29db63f537a059f9ec637be875ce34
#
_cell.length_a   1.000
_cell.length_b   1.000
_cell.length_c   1.000
_cell.angle_alpha   90.00
_cell.angle_beta   90.00
_cell.angle_gamma   90.00
#
_symmetry.space_group_name_H-M   'P 1'
#
loop_
_entity.id
_entity.type
_entity.pdbx_description
1 polymer ?
#
loop_
_entity_poly.entity_id
_entity_poly.type
_entity_poly.pdbx_seq_one_letter_code
_entity_poly.pdbx_strand_id
1 'polypeptide(L)'
;GRESEVDMMVAAQFITPEHVARMRQHAGGLLCLAISNDLAKKLDLEYMHNILANSNDLDSESKNMVMGTAPYGDHPTFSISVNHKRTYTGITDSDRALTIKEMANIYSSDNPKRQFVSSFKTPGHVPLLLASDGLLSSRKGHTEMSIYLTKLAKLHPVSAICEMMDAETYAALSVEKAKKYAKEN
;
A
#
# COMPACT_ATOMS: atom_id res chain seq x y z
N GLY A 1 18.84 3.20 1.50
CA GLY A 1 17.92 3.76 0.49
C GLY A 1 17.55 5.20 0.81
N ARG A 2 16.76 5.82 -0.04
CA ARG A 2 16.33 7.22 0.09
C ARG A 2 15.48 7.46 1.35
N GLU A 3 14.61 6.52 1.68
CA GLU A 3 13.72 6.57 2.84
C GLU A 3 14.38 6.00 4.10
N SER A 4 15.57 5.36 3.98
CA SER A 4 16.28 4.67 5.06
C SER A 4 15.45 3.60 5.77
N GLU A 5 14.50 3.01 5.05
CA GLU A 5 13.59 1.98 5.49
C GLU A 5 13.74 0.71 4.66
N VAL A 6 13.26 -0.40 5.19
CA VAL A 6 13.19 -1.71 4.53
C VAL A 6 11.81 -2.27 4.71
N ASP A 7 11.20 -2.76 3.64
CA ASP A 7 9.85 -3.32 3.67
C ASP A 7 9.87 -4.84 3.49
N MET A 8 8.96 -5.51 4.20
CA MET A 8 8.48 -6.84 3.81
C MET A 8 7.44 -6.67 2.70
N MET A 9 7.51 -7.51 1.66
CA MET A 9 6.51 -7.48 0.59
C MET A 9 5.98 -8.88 0.24
N VAL A 10 4.71 -8.91 -0.19
CA VAL A 10 4.06 -10.10 -0.75
C VAL A 10 3.21 -9.69 -1.95
N ALA A 11 3.36 -10.38 -3.09
CA ALA A 11 2.43 -10.19 -4.20
C ALA A 11 0.99 -10.50 -3.74
N ALA A 12 0.08 -9.54 -3.91
CA ALA A 12 -1.24 -9.57 -3.27
C ALA A 12 -2.09 -10.80 -3.64
N GLN A 13 -1.90 -11.36 -4.84
CA GLN A 13 -2.60 -12.57 -5.27
C GLN A 13 -2.24 -13.83 -4.45
N PHE A 14 -1.10 -13.82 -3.75
CA PHE A 14 -0.64 -14.94 -2.90
C PHE A 14 -0.82 -14.67 -1.40
N ILE A 15 -1.34 -13.50 -1.02
CA ILE A 15 -1.49 -13.13 0.39
C ILE A 15 -2.40 -14.13 1.12
N THR A 16 -2.00 -14.49 2.33
CA THR A 16 -2.78 -15.31 3.26
C THR A 16 -2.80 -14.66 4.65
N PRO A 17 -3.68 -15.08 5.57
CA PRO A 17 -3.64 -14.58 6.95
C PRO A 17 -2.29 -14.76 7.64
N GLU A 18 -1.56 -15.85 7.34
CA GLU A 18 -0.22 -16.11 7.87
C GLU A 18 0.81 -15.08 7.40
N HIS A 19 0.73 -14.65 6.13
CA HIS A 19 1.57 -13.57 5.62
C HIS A 19 1.30 -12.26 6.36
N VAL A 20 0.02 -11.91 6.57
CA VAL A 20 -0.36 -10.70 7.31
C VAL A 20 0.09 -10.77 8.77
N ALA A 21 -0.08 -11.93 9.43
CA ALA A 21 0.41 -12.16 10.78
C ALA A 21 1.94 -12.00 10.87
N ARG A 22 2.69 -12.56 9.91
CA ARG A 22 4.15 -12.43 9.82
C ARG A 22 4.57 -10.96 9.66
N MET A 23 3.93 -10.21 8.76
CA MET A 23 4.19 -8.77 8.59
C MET A 23 3.93 -8.00 9.88
N ARG A 24 2.81 -8.24 10.55
CA ARG A 24 2.47 -7.59 11.82
C ARG A 24 3.47 -7.93 12.94
N GLN A 25 3.97 -9.18 13.00
CA GLN A 25 4.87 -9.65 14.06
C GLN A 25 6.33 -9.25 13.83
N HIS A 26 6.78 -9.25 12.57
CA HIS A 26 8.20 -9.13 12.24
C HIS A 26 8.55 -7.85 11.47
N ALA A 27 7.59 -7.23 10.80
CA ALA A 27 7.77 -5.90 10.23
C ALA A 27 7.28 -4.83 11.22
N GLY A 28 6.02 -4.82 11.58
CA GLY A 28 5.47 -3.94 12.62
C GLY A 28 5.11 -2.53 12.16
N GLY A 29 5.37 -2.18 10.90
CA GLY A 29 4.97 -0.93 10.28
C GLY A 29 3.51 -0.91 9.83
N LEU A 30 3.17 -0.02 8.92
CA LEU A 30 1.83 0.09 8.37
C LEU A 30 1.64 -0.89 7.21
N LEU A 31 0.76 -1.87 7.36
CA LEU A 31 0.42 -2.77 6.25
C LEU A 31 -0.39 -2.03 5.20
N CYS A 32 0.26 -1.71 4.09
CA CYS A 32 -0.31 -1.00 2.96
C CYS A 32 -0.45 -1.90 1.72
N LEU A 33 -1.27 -1.47 0.79
CA LEU A 33 -1.49 -2.14 -0.49
C LEU A 33 -1.08 -1.23 -1.64
N ALA A 34 0.08 -1.49 -2.23
CA ALA A 34 0.52 -0.83 -3.44
C ALA A 34 -0.25 -1.36 -4.66
N ILE A 35 -0.73 -0.48 -5.51
CA ILE A 35 -1.39 -0.79 -6.78
C ILE A 35 -0.74 -0.02 -7.92
N SER A 36 -0.76 -0.60 -9.12
CA SER A 36 -0.22 0.07 -10.30
C SER A 36 -1.04 1.31 -10.68
N ASN A 37 -0.40 2.28 -11.31
CA ASN A 37 -1.06 3.46 -11.86
C ASN A 37 -2.19 3.10 -12.83
N ASP A 38 -1.99 2.11 -13.69
CA ASP A 38 -3.01 1.63 -14.62
C ASP A 38 -4.27 1.13 -13.90
N LEU A 39 -4.10 0.37 -12.81
CA LEU A 39 -5.22 -0.09 -12.00
C LEU A 39 -5.89 1.08 -11.29
N ALA A 40 -5.11 1.98 -10.69
CA ALA A 40 -5.63 3.16 -10.02
C ALA A 40 -6.52 4.01 -10.95
N LYS A 41 -6.07 4.26 -12.18
CA LYS A 41 -6.86 4.96 -13.22
C LYS A 41 -8.15 4.22 -13.57
N LYS A 42 -8.11 2.89 -13.73
CA LYS A 42 -9.31 2.07 -13.99
C LYS A 42 -10.32 2.11 -12.84
N LEU A 43 -9.84 2.28 -11.60
CA LEU A 43 -10.69 2.36 -10.41
C LEU A 43 -11.14 3.80 -10.09
N ASP A 44 -10.65 4.79 -10.83
CA ASP A 44 -10.90 6.22 -10.59
C ASP A 44 -10.41 6.66 -9.21
N LEU A 45 -9.22 6.19 -8.84
CA LEU A 45 -8.57 6.52 -7.58
C LEU A 45 -7.57 7.66 -7.76
N GLU A 46 -7.55 8.56 -6.78
CA GLU A 46 -6.66 9.72 -6.74
C GLU A 46 -5.83 9.71 -5.45
N TYR A 47 -4.72 10.42 -5.43
CA TYR A 47 -3.94 10.63 -4.22
C TYR A 47 -4.74 11.39 -3.16
N MET A 48 -4.62 10.96 -1.90
CA MET A 48 -5.37 11.56 -0.78
C MET A 48 -5.08 13.06 -0.65
N HIS A 49 -3.82 13.49 -0.83
CA HIS A 49 -3.47 14.92 -0.77
C HIS A 49 -4.20 15.74 -1.84
N ASN A 50 -4.41 15.20 -3.04
CA ASN A 50 -5.19 15.88 -4.08
C ASN A 50 -6.69 15.92 -3.74
N ILE A 51 -7.24 14.83 -3.21
CA ILE A 51 -8.64 14.76 -2.76
C ILE A 51 -8.89 15.83 -1.69
N LEU A 52 -8.03 15.93 -0.68
CA LEU A 52 -8.15 16.90 0.40
C LEU A 52 -7.95 18.34 -0.09
N ALA A 53 -6.94 18.59 -0.92
CA ALA A 53 -6.69 19.92 -1.48
C ALA A 53 -7.86 20.46 -2.31
N ASN A 54 -8.55 19.57 -3.03
CA ASN A 54 -9.68 19.92 -3.88
C ASN A 54 -11.04 19.80 -3.18
N SER A 55 -11.09 19.38 -1.90
CA SER A 55 -12.32 19.29 -1.13
C SER A 55 -12.96 20.69 -0.92
N ASN A 56 -14.27 20.78 -1.10
CA ASN A 56 -15.04 21.97 -0.75
C ASN A 56 -15.42 22.01 0.74
N ASP A 57 -15.23 20.91 1.47
CA ASP A 57 -15.57 20.80 2.90
C ASP A 57 -14.44 21.30 3.81
N LEU A 58 -13.23 21.50 3.26
CA LEU A 58 -12.09 22.08 3.97
C LEU A 58 -11.93 23.55 3.59
N ASP A 59 -11.85 24.42 4.58
CA ASP A 59 -11.51 25.83 4.39
C ASP A 59 -10.02 26.01 4.01
N SER A 60 -9.64 27.25 3.67
CA SER A 60 -8.27 27.57 3.26
C SER A 60 -7.23 27.33 4.36
N GLU A 61 -7.59 27.52 5.63
CA GLU A 61 -6.70 27.28 6.77
C GLU A 61 -6.49 25.79 6.99
N SER A 62 -7.57 25.00 6.99
CA SER A 62 -7.52 23.54 7.10
C SER A 62 -6.72 22.88 5.97
N LYS A 63 -6.78 23.43 4.76
CA LYS A 63 -5.96 22.94 3.63
C LYS A 63 -4.46 23.12 3.81
N ASN A 64 -4.01 24.00 4.71
CA ASN A 64 -2.57 24.13 5.02
C ASN A 64 -1.98 22.87 5.69
N MET A 65 -2.81 22.00 6.29
CA MET A 65 -2.34 20.72 6.81
C MET A 65 -2.15 19.64 5.74
N VAL A 66 -2.64 19.87 4.51
CA VAL A 66 -2.44 18.91 3.42
C VAL A 66 -0.95 18.78 3.16
N MET A 67 -0.43 17.56 3.38
CA MET A 67 1.00 17.31 3.31
C MET A 67 1.58 17.69 1.94
N GLY A 68 2.60 18.54 1.96
CA GLY A 68 3.47 18.80 0.81
C GLY A 68 4.41 17.64 0.55
N THR A 69 5.66 17.94 0.22
CA THR A 69 6.69 16.90 0.03
C THR A 69 7.23 16.40 1.37
N ALA A 70 7.55 15.10 1.45
CA ALA A 70 8.32 14.53 2.54
C ALA A 70 9.77 15.10 2.54
N PRO A 71 10.54 14.95 3.65
CA PRO A 71 11.92 15.47 3.72
C PRO A 71 12.85 15.01 2.59
N TYR A 72 12.54 13.86 1.97
CA TYR A 72 13.27 13.31 0.82
C TYR A 72 12.75 13.81 -0.55
N GLY A 73 11.84 14.79 -0.58
CA GLY A 73 11.44 15.55 -1.77
C GLY A 73 10.24 15.03 -2.56
N ASP A 74 9.57 13.94 -2.13
CA ASP A 74 8.39 13.38 -2.81
C ASP A 74 7.10 13.57 -2.02
N HIS A 75 5.97 13.56 -2.73
CA HIS A 75 4.67 13.42 -2.10
C HIS A 75 4.43 11.97 -1.65
N PRO A 76 3.74 11.76 -0.50
CA PRO A 76 3.26 10.44 -0.11
C PRO A 76 2.30 9.87 -1.17
N THR A 77 2.38 8.56 -1.38
CA THR A 77 1.57 7.87 -2.41
C THR A 77 0.22 7.39 -1.90
N PHE A 78 -0.18 7.79 -0.70
CA PHE A 78 -1.46 7.42 -0.09
C PHE A 78 -2.65 7.86 -0.93
N SER A 79 -3.61 6.96 -1.06
CA SER A 79 -4.97 7.17 -1.50
C SER A 79 -5.94 6.84 -0.35
N ILE A 80 -7.18 6.46 -0.66
CA ILE A 80 -8.16 6.02 0.33
C ILE A 80 -7.74 4.71 1.00
N SER A 81 -8.25 4.47 2.21
CA SER A 81 -8.17 3.16 2.86
C SER A 81 -9.46 2.37 2.64
N VAL A 82 -9.35 1.06 2.50
CA VAL A 82 -10.49 0.20 2.14
C VAL A 82 -10.59 -1.04 3.03
N ASN A 83 -11.81 -1.59 3.09
CA ASN A 83 -12.09 -2.97 3.50
C ASN A 83 -12.91 -3.65 2.42
N HIS A 84 -12.73 -4.95 2.22
CA HIS A 84 -13.68 -5.74 1.45
C HIS A 84 -15.00 -5.88 2.23
N LYS A 85 -16.16 -5.85 1.54
CA LYS A 85 -17.49 -5.86 2.21
C LYS A 85 -17.78 -7.14 2.99
N ARG A 86 -17.11 -8.26 2.68
CA ARG A 86 -17.23 -9.53 3.41
C ARG A 86 -16.43 -9.59 4.72
N THR A 87 -15.63 -8.58 5.04
CA THR A 87 -14.91 -8.52 6.31
C THR A 87 -15.86 -8.20 7.46
N TYR A 88 -15.54 -8.65 8.66
CA TYR A 88 -16.30 -8.31 9.86
C TYR A 88 -15.90 -6.90 10.34
N THR A 89 -14.76 -6.76 11.02
CA THR A 89 -14.23 -5.44 11.41
C THR A 89 -13.28 -4.85 10.35
N GLY A 90 -12.56 -5.69 9.63
CA GLY A 90 -11.57 -5.32 8.63
C GLY A 90 -10.12 -5.29 9.15
N ILE A 91 -9.89 -5.35 10.48
CA ILE A 91 -8.54 -5.22 11.06
C ILE A 91 -7.83 -6.54 11.29
N THR A 92 -8.55 -7.66 11.44
CA THR A 92 -7.92 -8.95 11.71
C THR A 92 -7.00 -9.37 10.56
N ASP A 93 -6.05 -10.26 10.85
CA ASP A 93 -5.13 -10.77 9.81
C ASP A 93 -5.92 -11.43 8.67
N SER A 94 -7.00 -12.17 8.98
CA SER A 94 -7.90 -12.76 7.99
C SER A 94 -8.66 -11.72 7.16
N ASP A 95 -9.18 -10.67 7.79
CA ASP A 95 -9.92 -9.60 7.11
C ASP A 95 -9.01 -8.79 6.17
N ARG A 96 -7.80 -8.45 6.64
CA ARG A 96 -6.83 -7.72 5.81
C ARG A 96 -6.33 -8.58 4.65
N ALA A 97 -6.04 -9.87 4.89
CA ALA A 97 -5.67 -10.79 3.83
C ALA A 97 -6.78 -10.92 2.77
N LEU A 98 -8.05 -11.04 3.19
CA LEU A 98 -9.19 -11.05 2.28
C LEU A 98 -9.26 -9.75 1.45
N THR A 99 -9.17 -8.59 2.10
CA THR A 99 -9.21 -7.28 1.42
C THR A 99 -8.10 -7.16 0.37
N ILE A 100 -6.87 -7.53 0.72
CA ILE A 100 -5.70 -7.45 -0.15
C ILE A 100 -5.83 -8.43 -1.34
N LYS A 101 -6.22 -9.67 -1.07
CA LYS A 101 -6.37 -10.70 -2.11
C LYS A 101 -7.46 -10.34 -3.13
N GLU A 102 -8.61 -9.86 -2.65
CA GLU A 102 -9.71 -9.47 -3.52
C GLU A 102 -9.36 -8.24 -4.38
N MET A 103 -8.51 -7.33 -3.89
CA MET A 103 -7.99 -6.24 -4.71
C MET A 103 -7.11 -6.75 -5.86
N ALA A 104 -6.29 -7.78 -5.63
CA ALA A 104 -5.52 -8.42 -6.71
C ALA A 104 -6.42 -9.11 -7.74
N ASN A 105 -7.55 -9.69 -7.30
CA ASN A 105 -8.52 -10.33 -8.20
C ASN A 105 -9.22 -9.31 -9.12
N ILE A 106 -9.41 -8.07 -8.67
CA ILE A 106 -9.98 -6.98 -9.50
C ILE A 106 -9.12 -6.69 -10.74
N TYR A 107 -7.81 -6.84 -10.66
CA TYR A 107 -6.91 -6.59 -11.78
C TYR A 107 -7.27 -7.42 -13.03
N SER A 108 -7.75 -8.64 -12.85
CA SER A 108 -8.14 -9.57 -13.91
C SER A 108 -9.62 -9.49 -14.30
N SER A 109 -10.38 -8.55 -13.73
CA SER A 109 -11.81 -8.40 -14.00
C SER A 109 -12.06 -7.71 -15.34
N ASP A 110 -13.13 -8.10 -16.04
CA ASP A 110 -13.61 -7.41 -17.23
C ASP A 110 -14.14 -6.01 -16.94
N ASN A 111 -14.60 -5.75 -15.70
CA ASN A 111 -15.09 -4.45 -15.26
C ASN A 111 -14.55 -4.10 -13.86
N PRO A 112 -13.26 -3.72 -13.75
CA PRO A 112 -12.59 -3.48 -12.48
C PRO A 112 -13.30 -2.45 -11.60
N LYS A 113 -13.72 -1.30 -12.16
CA LYS A 113 -14.39 -0.23 -11.41
C LYS A 113 -15.71 -0.71 -10.79
N ARG A 114 -16.55 -1.38 -11.57
CA ARG A 114 -17.84 -1.90 -11.07
C ARG A 114 -17.63 -2.92 -9.95
N GLN A 115 -16.67 -3.83 -10.12
CA GLN A 115 -16.35 -4.84 -9.10
C GLN A 115 -15.79 -4.17 -7.84
N PHE A 116 -14.91 -3.19 -7.97
CA PHE A 116 -14.38 -2.42 -6.83
C PHE A 116 -15.50 -1.78 -6.02
N VAL A 117 -16.34 -0.97 -6.65
CA VAL A 117 -17.44 -0.26 -5.98
C VAL A 117 -18.46 -1.23 -5.36
N SER A 118 -18.75 -2.36 -6.01
CA SER A 118 -19.69 -3.35 -5.46
C SER A 118 -19.13 -4.15 -4.30
N SER A 119 -17.80 -4.36 -4.23
CA SER A 119 -17.16 -5.30 -3.30
C SER A 119 -16.40 -4.64 -2.15
N PHE A 120 -16.04 -3.37 -2.27
CA PHE A 120 -15.27 -2.66 -1.25
C PHE A 120 -16.08 -1.54 -0.59
N LYS A 121 -15.61 -1.12 0.58
CA LYS A 121 -16.08 0.02 1.34
C LYS A 121 -14.90 0.87 1.82
N THR A 122 -15.10 2.17 1.89
CA THR A 122 -14.13 3.15 2.41
C THR A 122 -14.84 4.06 3.42
N PRO A 123 -14.16 4.54 4.47
CA PRO A 123 -12.81 4.19 4.87
C PRO A 123 -12.68 2.76 5.38
N GLY A 124 -11.45 2.23 5.40
CA GLY A 124 -11.15 0.86 5.86
C GLY A 124 -9.81 0.76 6.57
N HIS A 125 -9.29 -0.47 6.72
CA HIS A 125 -8.07 -0.76 7.47
C HIS A 125 -6.87 -1.11 6.58
N VAL A 126 -7.03 -1.09 5.25
CA VAL A 126 -5.95 -1.31 4.29
C VAL A 126 -5.77 -0.04 3.47
N PRO A 127 -4.76 0.79 3.79
CA PRO A 127 -4.41 1.95 2.98
C PRO A 127 -3.95 1.53 1.57
N LEU A 128 -4.43 2.24 0.56
CA LEU A 128 -3.96 2.08 -0.82
C LEU A 128 -2.83 3.07 -1.10
N LEU A 129 -1.79 2.56 -1.76
CA LEU A 129 -0.68 3.37 -2.28
C LEU A 129 -0.68 3.30 -3.81
N LEU A 130 -0.73 4.46 -4.45
CA LEU A 130 -0.77 4.54 -5.92
C LEU A 130 0.65 4.70 -6.46
N ALA A 131 1.13 3.69 -7.19
CA ALA A 131 2.42 3.80 -7.85
C ALA A 131 2.39 4.90 -8.94
N SER A 132 3.48 5.65 -9.03
CA SER A 132 3.64 6.69 -10.05
C SER A 132 3.61 6.11 -11.47
N ASP A 133 3.10 6.88 -12.42
CA ASP A 133 3.25 6.58 -13.84
C ASP A 133 4.75 6.55 -14.20
N GLY A 134 5.19 5.52 -14.95
CA GLY A 134 6.60 5.30 -15.23
C GLY A 134 7.39 4.58 -14.12
N LEU A 135 6.78 4.27 -12.97
CA LEU A 135 7.38 3.53 -11.85
C LEU A 135 8.76 4.13 -11.43
N LEU A 136 9.80 3.28 -11.38
CA LEU A 136 11.15 3.65 -10.91
C LEU A 136 11.85 4.73 -11.75
N SER A 137 11.38 5.00 -12.96
CA SER A 137 11.87 6.14 -13.76
C SER A 137 11.30 7.48 -13.28
N SER A 138 10.14 7.47 -12.65
CA SER A 138 9.45 8.67 -12.13
C SER A 138 9.69 8.87 -10.64
N ARG A 139 9.55 7.79 -9.83
CA ARG A 139 9.72 7.83 -8.38
C ARG A 139 10.44 6.57 -7.89
N LYS A 140 11.47 6.74 -7.06
CA LYS A 140 12.29 5.62 -6.52
C LYS A 140 11.86 5.27 -5.10
N GLY A 141 10.57 4.96 -4.88
CA GLY A 141 10.00 4.56 -3.59
C GLY A 141 9.69 3.06 -3.52
N HIS A 142 9.39 2.57 -2.30
CA HIS A 142 9.01 1.17 -2.06
C HIS A 142 7.72 0.79 -2.81
N THR A 143 6.77 1.71 -2.94
CA THR A 143 5.55 1.54 -3.73
C THR A 143 5.87 1.16 -5.17
N GLU A 144 6.69 1.96 -5.86
CA GLU A 144 7.08 1.72 -7.25
C GLU A 144 7.94 0.47 -7.40
N MET A 145 8.85 0.22 -6.44
CA MET A 145 9.72 -0.95 -6.44
C MET A 145 8.90 -2.24 -6.32
N SER A 146 7.92 -2.29 -5.41
CA SER A 146 7.09 -3.48 -5.21
C SER A 146 6.24 -3.79 -6.45
N ILE A 147 5.67 -2.78 -7.09
CA ILE A 147 4.92 -2.95 -8.35
C ILE A 147 5.85 -3.34 -9.51
N TYR A 148 7.04 -2.77 -9.58
CA TYR A 148 8.04 -3.17 -10.58
C TYR A 148 8.42 -4.64 -10.44
N LEU A 149 8.66 -5.13 -9.22
CA LEU A 149 8.99 -6.54 -8.95
C LEU A 149 7.85 -7.47 -9.31
N THR A 150 6.58 -7.12 -9.00
CA THR A 150 5.44 -7.94 -9.42
C THR A 150 5.31 -8.02 -10.94
N LYS A 151 5.50 -6.90 -11.67
CA LYS A 151 5.50 -6.88 -13.13
C LYS A 151 6.65 -7.71 -13.72
N LEU A 152 7.84 -7.61 -13.16
CA LEU A 152 9.01 -8.39 -13.58
C LEU A 152 8.76 -9.90 -13.41
N ALA A 153 8.09 -10.29 -12.32
CA ALA A 153 7.68 -11.67 -12.05
C ALA A 153 6.45 -12.13 -12.87
N LYS A 154 5.87 -11.28 -13.74
CA LYS A 154 4.65 -11.52 -14.51
C LYS A 154 3.43 -11.83 -13.63
N LEU A 155 3.35 -11.20 -12.46
CA LEU A 155 2.23 -11.29 -11.53
C LEU A 155 1.31 -10.07 -11.66
N HIS A 156 0.14 -10.12 -11.01
CA HIS A 156 -0.73 -8.96 -10.90
C HIS A 156 0.04 -7.80 -10.23
N PRO A 157 0.05 -6.58 -10.79
CA PRO A 157 0.79 -5.45 -10.27
C PRO A 157 0.07 -4.81 -9.06
N VAL A 158 -0.09 -5.63 -8.02
CA VAL A 158 -0.69 -5.33 -6.73
C VAL A 158 0.14 -6.04 -5.66
N SER A 159 0.62 -5.31 -4.66
CA SER A 159 1.56 -5.81 -3.65
C SER A 159 1.23 -5.29 -2.26
N ALA A 160 1.14 -6.20 -1.28
CA ALA A 160 1.17 -5.82 0.13
C ALA A 160 2.61 -5.47 0.53
N ILE A 161 2.79 -4.34 1.21
CA ILE A 161 4.07 -3.90 1.76
C ILE A 161 3.89 -3.43 3.20
N CYS A 162 4.94 -3.58 4.00
CA CYS A 162 4.93 -3.18 5.41
C CYS A 162 6.36 -2.86 5.85
N GLU A 163 6.59 -1.67 6.37
CA GLU A 163 7.89 -1.22 6.85
C GLU A 163 8.36 -2.09 8.02
N MET A 164 9.65 -2.43 8.03
CA MET A 164 10.27 -3.16 9.13
C MET A 164 10.77 -2.19 10.20
N MET A 165 10.22 -2.33 11.40
CA MET A 165 10.50 -1.48 12.55
C MET A 165 11.39 -2.20 13.56
N ASP A 166 12.23 -1.44 14.26
CA ASP A 166 13.12 -1.93 15.29
C ASP A 166 12.57 -1.59 16.69
N ALA A 167 12.12 -2.62 17.41
CA ALA A 167 11.55 -2.47 18.75
C ALA A 167 12.58 -2.09 19.83
N GLU A 168 13.88 -2.21 19.56
CA GLU A 168 14.95 -1.84 20.50
C GLU A 168 15.34 -0.37 20.37
N THR A 169 15.42 0.11 19.12
CA THR A 169 15.83 1.48 18.81
C THR A 169 14.67 2.43 18.56
N TYR A 170 13.44 1.91 18.42
CA TYR A 170 12.22 2.64 18.09
C TYR A 170 12.29 3.37 16.73
N ALA A 171 13.12 2.89 15.83
CA ALA A 171 13.37 3.44 14.51
C ALA A 171 13.07 2.41 13.42
N ALA A 172 13.33 2.77 12.16
CA ALA A 172 13.31 1.80 11.05
C ALA A 172 14.38 0.73 11.25
N LEU A 173 14.07 -0.53 10.89
CA LEU A 173 15.02 -1.64 10.99
C LEU A 173 16.21 -1.40 10.03
N SER A 174 17.43 -1.58 10.53
CA SER A 174 18.63 -1.43 9.70
C SER A 174 18.68 -2.49 8.59
N VAL A 175 19.33 -2.14 7.48
CA VAL A 175 19.52 -3.06 6.33
C VAL A 175 20.25 -4.34 6.76
N GLU A 176 21.20 -4.25 7.70
CA GLU A 176 21.95 -5.40 8.23
C GLU A 176 21.02 -6.35 9.00
N LYS A 177 20.19 -5.81 9.90
CA LYS A 177 19.20 -6.61 10.65
C LYS A 177 18.17 -7.24 9.70
N ALA A 178 17.69 -6.49 8.70
CA ALA A 178 16.77 -7.00 7.69
C ALA A 178 17.38 -8.13 6.84
N LYS A 179 18.64 -8.00 6.41
CA LYS A 179 19.37 -9.06 5.70
C LYS A 179 19.56 -10.31 6.57
N LYS A 180 19.82 -10.12 7.86
CA LYS A 180 19.91 -11.25 8.80
C LYS A 180 18.55 -11.97 8.87
N TYR A 181 17.48 -11.24 9.11
CA TYR A 181 16.12 -11.80 9.12
C TYR A 181 15.81 -12.60 7.84
N ALA A 182 16.11 -12.03 6.66
CA ALA A 182 15.84 -12.68 5.38
C ALA A 182 16.67 -13.97 5.14
N LYS A 183 17.81 -14.13 5.82
CA LYS A 183 18.61 -15.37 5.73
C LYS A 183 18.11 -16.46 6.67
N GLU A 184 17.45 -16.08 7.75
CA GLU A 184 16.98 -16.98 8.81
C GLU A 184 15.53 -17.47 8.56
N ASN A 185 14.78 -16.84 7.61
CA ASN A 185 13.38 -17.10 7.32
C ASN A 185 13.06 -17.23 5.83
#